data_3aedf684ef8f03bb465c2eb880e10996
#
_entry.id   3aedf684ef8f03bb465c2eb880e10996
#
_cell.length_a   1.000
_cell.length_b   1.000
_cell.length_c   1.000
_cell.angle_alpha   90.00
_cell.angle_beta   90.00
_cell.angle_gamma   90.00
#
_symmetry.space_group_name_H-M   'P 1'
#
loop_
_entity.id
_entity.type
_entity.pdbx_description
1 polymer ?
#
loop_
_entity_poly.entity_id
_entity_poly.type
_entity_poly.pdbx_seq_one_letter_code
_entity_poly.pdbx_strand_id
1 'polypeptide(L)'
;MHYEIPKTEDERTRLRLLIRREVAAHPAVPPLSMSALREFATSLIAAHQLPESYEEWLMVELHNWVWMPFVSSIPFERRLLLLPQCLRHSGSCQAEIDEVGLVCHRCSPCSIPDLEDYAAHLGMMSLVAEGFTSVVELIKNGLVDCVIGVSCLDSLEKAFPLLIGNAVPGIAVPLNFDGCKDTEVDEHYVRLLMGQRNHEDVFLLDYAGLKSKVDAWFHKDALTNYLPNDGHSTLDTALQWMSASGKRWRPYLVAATYCALRSDDTITEEVKRAAMSVECFHKASLVHDDIQDNDQQRNGMPTVHAQHGVPIAINVGDALLGEGYQLLAETGNVQLIRAITDAHVALCKGQGMELEASRERRILSMDFVLDVFRLKTAPAFEVSLLMGLICAGDDEDLRRVFHRYSEALGIAYQLQDDLSDFHAEEDGSFELSAIKAAMAELPADMGLEERLKIARQRVQDLADEYHREALASLEHIQNVELKRLLFRVTHKILKGK
;
A
#
# COMPACT_ATOMS: atom_id res chain seq x y z
N MET A 1 -4.89 13.77 24.95
CA MET A 1 -6.32 13.60 25.35
C MET A 1 -6.41 12.28 26.10
N HIS A 2 -7.23 12.18 27.13
CA HIS A 2 -7.45 10.93 27.84
C HIS A 2 -8.61 10.24 27.11
N TYR A 3 -8.35 9.16 26.41
CA TYR A 3 -9.38 8.38 25.73
C TYR A 3 -10.13 7.53 26.73
N GLU A 4 -11.45 7.47 26.61
CA GLU A 4 -12.31 6.72 27.54
C GLU A 4 -13.13 5.69 26.77
N ILE A 5 -13.29 4.53 27.40
CA ILE A 5 -14.24 3.50 26.97
C ILE A 5 -15.56 3.77 27.69
N PRO A 6 -16.73 3.65 27.02
CA PRO A 6 -18.03 3.77 27.72
C PRO A 6 -18.12 2.77 28.87
N LYS A 7 -18.46 3.30 30.08
CA LYS A 7 -18.23 2.62 31.36
C LYS A 7 -19.13 1.40 31.58
N THR A 8 -20.33 1.43 31.04
CA THR A 8 -21.29 0.35 31.27
C THR A 8 -21.51 -0.50 30.01
N GLU A 9 -21.80 -1.78 30.19
CA GLU A 9 -22.14 -2.69 29.10
C GLU A 9 -23.38 -2.22 28.32
N ASP A 10 -24.38 -1.71 29.01
CA ASP A 10 -25.60 -1.16 28.38
C ASP A 10 -25.27 0.04 27.47
N GLU A 11 -24.38 0.92 27.91
CA GLU A 11 -23.95 2.07 27.12
C GLU A 11 -23.16 1.63 25.88
N ARG A 12 -22.20 0.72 26.02
CA ARG A 12 -21.45 0.15 24.90
C ARG A 12 -22.39 -0.51 23.89
N THR A 13 -23.34 -1.32 24.36
CA THR A 13 -24.32 -2.01 23.49
C THR A 13 -25.19 -1.00 22.75
N ARG A 14 -25.69 0.05 23.42
CA ARG A 14 -26.48 1.10 22.79
C ARG A 14 -25.69 1.83 21.70
N LEU A 15 -24.44 2.20 21.99
CA LEU A 15 -23.58 2.88 21.02
C LEU A 15 -23.21 1.99 19.84
N ARG A 16 -22.92 0.71 20.06
CA ARG A 16 -22.70 -0.27 18.98
C ARG A 16 -23.91 -0.40 18.04
N LEU A 17 -25.11 -0.42 18.59
CA LEU A 17 -26.34 -0.43 17.78
C LEU A 17 -26.53 0.88 16.99
N LEU A 18 -26.20 2.02 17.59
CA LEU A 18 -26.18 3.30 16.91
C LEU A 18 -25.21 3.28 15.71
N ILE A 19 -23.95 2.94 15.96
CA ILE A 19 -22.91 2.86 14.93
C ILE A 19 -23.33 1.93 13.80
N ARG A 20 -23.85 0.76 14.13
CA ARG A 20 -24.35 -0.20 13.11
C ARG A 20 -25.43 0.40 12.21
N ARG A 21 -26.32 1.23 12.77
CA ARG A 21 -27.37 1.92 12.00
C ARG A 21 -26.77 3.00 11.09
N GLU A 22 -25.83 3.78 11.62
CA GLU A 22 -25.18 4.85 10.85
C GLU A 22 -24.33 4.28 9.70
N VAL A 23 -23.57 3.21 9.93
CA VAL A 23 -22.82 2.51 8.86
C VAL A 23 -23.77 1.90 7.83
N ALA A 24 -24.94 1.37 8.25
CA ALA A 24 -25.92 0.86 7.31
C ALA A 24 -26.64 1.96 6.50
N ALA A 25 -26.80 3.15 7.10
CA ALA A 25 -27.37 4.33 6.42
C ALA A 25 -26.37 5.00 5.45
N HIS A 26 -25.08 4.92 5.78
CA HIS A 26 -23.97 5.49 5.03
C HIS A 26 -22.94 4.40 4.72
N PRO A 27 -23.24 3.48 3.78
CA PRO A 27 -22.36 2.36 3.48
C PRO A 27 -20.98 2.84 3.02
N ALA A 28 -19.95 2.37 3.71
CA ALA A 28 -18.56 2.65 3.37
C ALA A 28 -17.85 1.34 2.99
N VAL A 29 -16.96 1.43 2.01
CA VAL A 29 -16.16 0.29 1.54
C VAL A 29 -14.81 0.29 2.25
N PRO A 30 -14.43 -0.82 2.93
CA PRO A 30 -13.12 -0.90 3.57
C PRO A 30 -11.97 -1.06 2.56
N PRO A 31 -10.74 -0.69 2.95
CA PRO A 31 -10.35 0.01 4.16
C PRO A 31 -10.75 1.49 4.15
N LEU A 32 -10.98 2.07 5.33
CA LEU A 32 -11.07 3.52 5.50
C LEU A 32 -9.73 4.05 6.01
N SER A 33 -9.36 5.26 5.58
CA SER A 33 -8.19 5.95 6.12
C SER A 33 -8.43 6.37 7.58
N MET A 34 -7.35 6.63 8.32
CA MET A 34 -7.47 7.15 9.71
C MET A 34 -8.23 8.49 9.74
N SER A 35 -8.02 9.34 8.72
CA SER A 35 -8.76 10.60 8.59
C SER A 35 -10.25 10.38 8.37
N ALA A 36 -10.63 9.47 7.46
CA ALA A 36 -12.03 9.15 7.20
C ALA A 36 -12.74 8.55 8.42
N LEU A 37 -12.07 7.65 9.16
CA LEU A 37 -12.61 7.11 10.41
C LEU A 37 -12.81 8.19 11.46
N ARG A 38 -11.87 9.12 11.60
CA ARG A 38 -11.96 10.23 12.54
C ARG A 38 -13.06 11.21 12.18
N GLU A 39 -13.18 11.59 10.91
CA GLU A 39 -14.27 12.45 10.43
C GLU A 39 -15.64 11.82 10.70
N PHE A 40 -15.77 10.51 10.48
CA PHE A 40 -17.02 9.80 10.77
C PHE A 40 -17.30 9.78 12.29
N ALA A 41 -16.31 9.47 13.13
CA ALA A 41 -16.45 9.49 14.59
C ALA A 41 -16.83 10.90 15.11
N THR A 42 -16.14 11.94 14.63
CA THR A 42 -16.43 13.34 15.00
C THR A 42 -17.85 13.74 14.60
N SER A 43 -18.32 13.33 13.42
CA SER A 43 -19.71 13.59 12.97
C SER A 43 -20.73 12.91 13.87
N LEU A 44 -20.48 11.68 14.34
CA LEU A 44 -21.34 10.97 15.28
C LEU A 44 -21.36 11.64 16.66
N ILE A 45 -20.21 12.08 17.16
CA ILE A 45 -20.09 12.82 18.42
C ILE A 45 -20.98 14.08 18.37
N ALA A 46 -20.86 14.86 17.29
CA ALA A 46 -21.64 16.07 17.11
C ALA A 46 -23.16 15.79 16.99
N ALA A 47 -23.54 14.81 16.15
CA ALA A 47 -24.94 14.49 15.89
C ALA A 47 -25.68 13.93 17.11
N HIS A 48 -24.99 13.17 17.97
CA HIS A 48 -25.60 12.49 19.13
C HIS A 48 -25.16 13.06 20.47
N GLN A 49 -24.42 14.18 20.48
CA GLN A 49 -23.93 14.85 21.69
C GLN A 49 -23.15 13.90 22.63
N LEU A 50 -22.28 13.08 22.03
CA LEU A 50 -21.44 12.13 22.76
C LEU A 50 -20.20 12.83 23.34
N PRO A 51 -19.59 12.27 24.40
CA PRO A 51 -18.31 12.76 24.90
C PRO A 51 -17.21 12.70 23.84
N GLU A 52 -16.43 13.76 23.70
CA GLU A 52 -15.25 13.78 22.79
C GLU A 52 -14.21 12.72 23.19
N SER A 53 -14.12 12.36 24.47
CA SER A 53 -13.24 11.30 24.97
C SER A 53 -13.54 9.91 24.40
N TYR A 54 -14.69 9.69 23.75
CA TYR A 54 -15.07 8.43 23.11
C TYR A 54 -14.60 8.33 21.66
N GLU A 55 -13.93 9.34 21.08
CA GLU A 55 -13.55 9.38 19.67
C GLU A 55 -12.82 8.10 19.22
N GLU A 56 -11.76 7.70 19.91
CA GLU A 56 -10.97 6.52 19.53
C GLU A 56 -11.78 5.21 19.65
N TRP A 57 -12.60 5.09 20.68
CA TRP A 57 -13.48 3.92 20.81
C TRP A 57 -14.51 3.86 19.68
N LEU A 58 -15.08 5.02 19.30
CA LEU A 58 -16.01 5.11 18.16
C LEU A 58 -15.30 4.75 16.84
N MET A 59 -14.08 5.20 16.63
CA MET A 59 -13.30 4.85 15.45
C MET A 59 -13.08 3.32 15.34
N VAL A 60 -12.78 2.65 16.46
CA VAL A 60 -12.63 1.19 16.50
C VAL A 60 -13.94 0.49 16.13
N GLU A 61 -15.06 0.89 16.73
CA GLU A 61 -16.36 0.26 16.44
C GLU A 61 -16.86 0.57 15.02
N LEU A 62 -16.62 1.77 14.49
CA LEU A 62 -16.87 2.12 13.10
C LEU A 62 -16.07 1.22 12.14
N HIS A 63 -14.78 1.08 12.38
CA HIS A 63 -13.91 0.18 11.63
C HIS A 63 -14.47 -1.25 11.62
N ASN A 64 -14.88 -1.76 12.78
CA ASN A 64 -15.45 -3.11 12.90
C ASN A 64 -16.68 -3.28 12.03
N TRP A 65 -17.63 -2.36 12.07
CA TRP A 65 -18.88 -2.48 11.31
C TRP A 65 -18.70 -2.25 9.81
N VAL A 66 -17.72 -1.44 9.39
CA VAL A 66 -17.34 -1.29 7.98
C VAL A 66 -16.72 -2.58 7.43
N TRP A 67 -15.86 -3.24 8.22
CA TRP A 67 -15.21 -4.50 7.81
C TRP A 67 -16.10 -5.75 7.99
N MET A 68 -17.10 -5.70 8.87
CA MET A 68 -17.88 -6.88 9.24
C MET A 68 -18.50 -7.61 8.06
N PRO A 69 -19.12 -6.96 7.05
CA PRO A 69 -19.66 -7.68 5.89
C PRO A 69 -18.61 -8.53 5.17
N PHE A 70 -17.40 -7.99 5.04
CA PHE A 70 -16.28 -8.68 4.38
C PHE A 70 -15.68 -9.78 5.26
N VAL A 71 -15.40 -9.50 6.54
CA VAL A 71 -14.82 -10.47 7.48
C VAL A 71 -15.77 -11.65 7.69
N SER A 72 -17.08 -11.40 7.76
CA SER A 72 -18.09 -12.47 7.91
C SER A 72 -18.16 -13.44 6.73
N SER A 73 -17.67 -13.05 5.55
CA SER A 73 -17.59 -13.92 4.36
C SER A 73 -16.32 -14.77 4.31
N ILE A 74 -15.27 -14.42 5.07
CA ILE A 74 -14.04 -15.21 5.14
C ILE A 74 -14.31 -16.51 5.91
N PRO A 75 -13.89 -17.69 5.41
CA PRO A 75 -14.03 -18.97 6.13
C PRO A 75 -13.37 -18.93 7.51
N PHE A 76 -13.94 -19.64 8.49
CA PHE A 76 -13.43 -19.64 9.87
C PHE A 76 -11.98 -20.10 9.97
N GLU A 77 -11.60 -21.14 9.21
CA GLU A 77 -10.23 -21.68 9.14
C GLU A 77 -9.18 -20.69 8.58
N ARG A 78 -9.66 -19.56 8.02
CA ARG A 78 -8.84 -18.49 7.49
C ARG A 78 -8.82 -17.25 8.40
N ARG A 79 -9.44 -17.35 9.60
CA ARG A 79 -9.47 -16.27 10.59
C ARG A 79 -8.54 -16.56 11.76
N LEU A 80 -7.95 -15.53 12.32
CA LEU A 80 -7.12 -15.59 13.52
C LEU A 80 -7.80 -14.84 14.67
N LEU A 81 -7.93 -15.50 15.82
CA LEU A 81 -8.19 -14.82 17.09
C LEU A 81 -6.86 -14.44 17.73
N LEU A 82 -6.65 -13.14 17.94
CA LEU A 82 -5.47 -12.60 18.61
C LEU A 82 -5.85 -12.07 19.99
N LEU A 83 -5.28 -12.66 21.03
CA LEU A 83 -5.51 -12.29 22.42
C LEU A 83 -4.26 -11.67 23.05
N PRO A 84 -4.41 -10.64 23.91
CA PRO A 84 -3.28 -10.04 24.59
C PRO A 84 -2.93 -10.83 25.85
N GLN A 85 -1.64 -10.87 26.21
CA GLN A 85 -1.16 -11.55 27.41
C GLN A 85 -1.69 -10.93 28.72
N CYS A 86 -2.10 -9.68 28.70
CA CYS A 86 -2.64 -8.99 29.88
C CYS A 86 -3.99 -9.53 30.39
N LEU A 87 -4.68 -10.37 29.60
CA LEU A 87 -5.88 -11.10 30.04
C LEU A 87 -5.55 -12.22 31.05
N ARG A 88 -4.29 -12.68 31.14
CA ARG A 88 -3.90 -13.73 32.08
C ARG A 88 -3.98 -13.24 33.53
N HIS A 89 -4.32 -14.14 34.44
CA HIS A 89 -4.29 -13.85 35.86
C HIS A 89 -2.83 -13.88 36.37
N SER A 90 -2.29 -12.72 36.74
CA SER A 90 -0.88 -12.54 37.07
C SER A 90 -0.37 -13.37 38.24
N GLY A 91 -1.27 -13.72 39.23
CA GLY A 91 -0.90 -14.44 40.45
C GLY A 91 -0.92 -15.96 40.34
N SER A 92 -1.61 -16.54 39.35
CA SER A 92 -1.83 -18.01 39.27
C SER A 92 -1.61 -18.62 37.88
N CYS A 93 -1.31 -17.81 36.85
CA CYS A 93 -1.08 -18.30 35.52
C CYS A 93 0.21 -19.11 35.41
N GLN A 94 0.10 -20.34 34.86
CA GLN A 94 1.21 -21.27 34.65
C GLN A 94 1.63 -21.35 33.18
N ALA A 95 1.11 -20.44 32.35
CA ALA A 95 1.43 -20.42 30.92
C ALA A 95 2.90 -20.16 30.66
N GLU A 96 3.46 -20.79 29.65
CA GLU A 96 4.81 -20.61 29.15
C GLU A 96 4.83 -19.66 27.96
N ILE A 97 5.93 -18.98 27.72
CA ILE A 97 6.13 -18.12 26.56
C ILE A 97 7.14 -18.80 25.64
N ASP A 98 6.74 -19.05 24.40
CA ASP A 98 7.61 -19.56 23.34
C ASP A 98 7.98 -18.46 22.33
N GLU A 99 8.59 -18.82 21.21
CA GLU A 99 8.99 -17.89 20.14
C GLU A 99 7.80 -17.23 19.42
N VAL A 100 6.62 -17.82 19.50
CA VAL A 100 5.41 -17.36 18.81
C VAL A 100 4.50 -16.55 19.72
N GLY A 101 4.42 -16.94 21.01
CA GLY A 101 3.54 -16.29 21.96
C GLY A 101 3.40 -17.05 23.27
N LEU A 102 2.26 -16.86 23.96
CA LEU A 102 1.96 -17.52 25.22
C LEU A 102 1.16 -18.80 24.96
N VAL A 103 1.67 -19.93 25.48
CA VAL A 103 1.00 -21.23 25.44
C VAL A 103 0.15 -21.39 26.69
N CYS A 104 -1.17 -21.37 26.53
CA CYS A 104 -2.12 -21.45 27.64
C CYS A 104 -2.23 -22.89 28.18
N HIS A 105 -1.97 -23.06 29.49
CA HIS A 105 -2.09 -24.36 30.20
C HIS A 105 -3.44 -24.53 30.92
N ARG A 106 -4.40 -23.65 30.70
CA ARG A 106 -5.76 -23.73 31.30
C ARG A 106 -5.78 -23.77 32.81
N CYS A 107 -4.89 -23.02 33.43
CA CYS A 107 -4.59 -23.14 34.86
C CYS A 107 -5.40 -22.21 35.76
N SER A 108 -6.15 -21.24 35.22
CA SER A 108 -6.67 -20.12 36.00
C SER A 108 -8.00 -19.58 35.44
N PRO A 109 -8.82 -18.94 36.25
CA PRO A 109 -10.03 -18.26 35.82
C PRO A 109 -9.71 -16.95 35.09
N CYS A 110 -9.17 -17.03 33.88
CA CYS A 110 -9.08 -15.91 32.94
C CYS A 110 -9.81 -16.29 31.66
N SER A 111 -10.14 -15.31 30.83
CA SER A 111 -10.94 -15.48 29.61
C SER A 111 -10.20 -16.18 28.45
N ILE A 112 -8.87 -16.32 28.53
CA ILE A 112 -8.06 -16.91 27.44
C ILE A 112 -8.51 -18.32 27.08
N PRO A 113 -8.57 -19.32 28.01
CA PRO A 113 -8.93 -20.68 27.65
C PRO A 113 -10.31 -20.80 26.98
N ASP A 114 -11.30 -20.09 27.50
CA ASP A 114 -12.67 -20.13 27.03
C ASP A 114 -12.84 -19.52 25.63
N LEU A 115 -12.05 -18.49 25.31
CA LEU A 115 -12.02 -17.86 23.98
C LEU A 115 -11.25 -18.72 22.98
N GLU A 116 -10.14 -19.36 23.39
CA GLU A 116 -9.40 -20.32 22.55
C GLU A 116 -10.24 -21.55 22.25
N ASP A 117 -10.99 -22.09 23.23
CA ASP A 117 -11.91 -23.21 23.02
C ASP A 117 -13.02 -22.87 22.04
N TYR A 118 -13.55 -21.65 22.14
CA TYR A 118 -14.57 -21.20 21.20
C TYR A 118 -14.00 -20.99 19.78
N ALA A 119 -12.77 -20.45 19.66
CA ALA A 119 -12.06 -20.34 18.39
C ALA A 119 -11.87 -21.72 17.76
N ALA A 120 -11.37 -22.69 18.54
CA ALA A 120 -11.17 -24.07 18.09
C ALA A 120 -12.48 -24.75 17.67
N HIS A 121 -13.59 -24.51 18.40
CA HIS A 121 -14.92 -25.02 18.03
C HIS A 121 -15.39 -24.49 16.66
N LEU A 122 -15.05 -23.24 16.33
CA LEU A 122 -15.34 -22.64 15.02
C LEU A 122 -14.36 -23.08 13.92
N GLY A 123 -13.24 -23.72 14.28
CA GLY A 123 -12.15 -24.05 13.36
C GLY A 123 -11.20 -22.89 13.09
N MET A 124 -11.19 -21.84 13.92
CA MET A 124 -10.32 -20.68 13.82
C MET A 124 -8.97 -20.97 14.48
N MET A 125 -7.92 -20.34 13.98
CA MET A 125 -6.63 -20.26 14.70
C MET A 125 -6.73 -19.26 15.86
N SER A 126 -6.00 -19.52 16.95
CA SER A 126 -5.83 -18.59 18.06
C SER A 126 -4.35 -18.38 18.38
N LEU A 127 -4.02 -17.16 18.80
CA LEU A 127 -2.67 -16.77 19.22
C LEU A 127 -2.78 -15.81 20.41
N VAL A 128 -2.00 -16.08 21.46
CA VAL A 128 -1.87 -15.16 22.59
C VAL A 128 -0.48 -14.53 22.53
N ALA A 129 -0.40 -13.28 22.05
CA ALA A 129 0.89 -12.63 21.79
C ALA A 129 0.88 -11.16 22.16
N GLU A 130 2.07 -10.60 22.34
CA GLU A 130 2.29 -9.16 22.42
C GLU A 130 2.70 -8.62 21.05
N GLY A 131 1.92 -7.67 20.55
CA GLY A 131 2.23 -6.98 19.30
C GLY A 131 1.65 -7.64 18.03
N PHE A 132 1.79 -6.90 16.92
CA PHE A 132 1.14 -7.23 15.65
C PHE A 132 2.10 -7.86 14.62
N THR A 133 3.40 -7.95 14.91
CA THR A 133 4.43 -8.39 13.94
C THR A 133 4.22 -9.82 13.48
N SER A 134 3.98 -10.75 14.41
CA SER A 134 3.70 -12.17 14.10
C SER A 134 2.45 -12.34 13.24
N VAL A 135 1.43 -11.50 13.47
CA VAL A 135 0.19 -11.49 12.68
C VAL A 135 0.46 -11.09 11.23
N VAL A 136 1.28 -10.07 11.00
CA VAL A 136 1.67 -9.62 9.65
C VAL A 136 2.38 -10.73 8.89
N GLU A 137 3.21 -11.52 9.56
CA GLU A 137 3.88 -12.68 8.95
C GLU A 137 2.91 -13.80 8.58
N LEU A 138 1.94 -14.13 9.46
CA LEU A 138 0.90 -15.12 9.16
C LEU A 138 0.07 -14.74 7.93
N ILE A 139 -0.26 -13.45 7.81
CA ILE A 139 -0.99 -12.91 6.65
C ILE A 139 -0.13 -12.93 5.38
N LYS A 140 1.15 -12.52 5.48
CA LYS A 140 2.07 -12.54 4.33
C LYS A 140 2.30 -13.95 3.79
N ASN A 141 2.33 -14.93 4.68
CA ASN A 141 2.50 -16.34 4.35
C ASN A 141 1.18 -17.00 3.88
N GLY A 142 0.08 -16.23 3.81
CA GLY A 142 -1.20 -16.74 3.36
C GLY A 142 -1.84 -17.78 4.29
N LEU A 143 -1.50 -17.80 5.56
CA LEU A 143 -2.08 -18.73 6.54
C LEU A 143 -3.42 -18.23 7.07
N VAL A 144 -3.60 -16.92 7.17
CA VAL A 144 -4.84 -16.25 7.59
C VAL A 144 -5.15 -15.08 6.68
N ASP A 145 -6.45 -14.78 6.53
CA ASP A 145 -6.95 -13.68 5.70
C ASP A 145 -7.53 -12.53 6.51
N CYS A 146 -7.90 -12.78 7.77
CA CYS A 146 -8.36 -11.74 8.67
C CYS A 146 -8.01 -12.01 10.14
N VAL A 147 -8.10 -10.96 10.94
CA VAL A 147 -7.79 -11.00 12.37
C VAL A 147 -8.95 -10.48 13.19
N ILE A 148 -9.30 -11.18 14.26
CA ILE A 148 -10.15 -10.67 15.34
C ILE A 148 -9.25 -10.47 16.54
N GLY A 149 -8.89 -9.21 16.83
CA GLY A 149 -7.90 -8.87 17.84
C GLY A 149 -8.51 -8.21 19.06
N VAL A 150 -8.14 -8.67 20.26
CA VAL A 150 -8.47 -8.05 21.53
C VAL A 150 -7.27 -7.25 22.00
N SER A 151 -7.44 -5.98 22.40
CA SER A 151 -6.33 -5.16 22.93
C SER A 151 -6.84 -3.93 23.69
N CYS A 152 -5.95 -3.26 24.46
CA CYS A 152 -6.26 -1.93 25.02
C CYS A 152 -6.30 -0.86 23.91
N LEU A 153 -6.99 0.26 24.16
CA LEU A 153 -7.11 1.36 23.18
C LEU A 153 -5.74 1.89 22.75
N ASP A 154 -4.82 2.10 23.68
CA ASP A 154 -3.45 2.55 23.39
C ASP A 154 -2.70 1.65 22.41
N SER A 155 -2.86 0.32 22.54
CA SER A 155 -2.24 -0.62 21.62
C SER A 155 -2.95 -0.65 20.27
N LEU A 156 -4.27 -0.49 20.25
CA LEU A 156 -5.05 -0.38 19.03
C LEU A 156 -4.69 0.88 18.25
N GLU A 157 -4.56 2.04 18.91
CA GLU A 157 -4.11 3.29 18.28
C GLU A 157 -2.78 3.11 17.52
N LYS A 158 -1.83 2.40 18.12
CA LYS A 158 -0.53 2.10 17.50
C LYS A 158 -0.61 1.05 16.38
N ALA A 159 -1.51 0.07 16.50
CA ALA A 159 -1.67 -1.01 15.53
C ALA A 159 -2.51 -0.60 14.31
N PHE A 160 -3.49 0.30 14.48
CA PHE A 160 -4.42 0.72 13.42
C PHE A 160 -3.73 1.26 12.16
N PRO A 161 -2.72 2.14 12.24
CA PRO A 161 -2.01 2.61 11.04
C PRO A 161 -1.34 1.47 10.25
N LEU A 162 -0.88 0.42 10.94
CA LEU A 162 -0.29 -0.76 10.30
C LEU A 162 -1.37 -1.66 9.68
N LEU A 163 -2.49 -1.87 10.38
CA LEU A 163 -3.63 -2.66 9.91
C LEU A 163 -4.23 -2.02 8.65
N ILE A 164 -4.53 -0.73 8.72
CA ILE A 164 -5.10 0.04 7.61
C ILE A 164 -4.12 0.10 6.44
N GLY A 165 -2.85 0.43 6.69
CA GLY A 165 -1.83 0.52 5.64
C GLY A 165 -1.59 -0.79 4.92
N ASN A 166 -1.59 -1.92 5.62
CA ASN A 166 -1.50 -3.25 5.01
C ASN A 166 -2.85 -3.76 4.49
N ALA A 167 -3.92 -2.98 4.64
CA ALA A 167 -5.29 -3.34 4.25
C ALA A 167 -5.71 -4.74 4.73
N VAL A 168 -5.37 -5.03 5.98
CA VAL A 168 -5.68 -6.31 6.63
C VAL A 168 -7.14 -6.28 7.07
N PRO A 169 -7.99 -7.20 6.58
CA PRO A 169 -9.32 -7.34 7.11
C PRO A 169 -9.24 -7.67 8.61
N GLY A 170 -9.89 -6.87 9.43
CA GLY A 170 -9.76 -7.08 10.86
C GLY A 170 -10.89 -6.46 11.67
N ILE A 171 -11.14 -7.08 12.81
CA ILE A 171 -12.06 -6.63 13.84
C ILE A 171 -11.24 -6.42 15.11
N ALA A 172 -11.38 -5.29 15.76
CA ALA A 172 -10.69 -4.96 16.99
C ALA A 172 -11.69 -4.86 18.15
N VAL A 173 -11.42 -5.54 19.24
CA VAL A 173 -12.26 -5.48 20.46
C VAL A 173 -11.46 -4.82 21.58
N PRO A 174 -11.85 -3.61 22.01
CA PRO A 174 -11.21 -2.95 23.14
C PRO A 174 -11.43 -3.73 24.43
N LEU A 175 -10.38 -3.80 25.29
CA LEU A 175 -10.50 -4.26 26.67
C LEU A 175 -11.46 -3.36 27.46
N ASN A 176 -12.07 -3.87 28.52
CA ASN A 176 -13.05 -3.11 29.30
C ASN A 176 -12.43 -1.93 30.09
N PHE A 177 -11.13 -2.00 30.35
CA PHE A 177 -10.35 -0.95 31.02
C PHE A 177 -8.87 -1.04 30.62
N ASP A 178 -8.17 0.07 30.71
CA ASP A 178 -6.75 0.13 30.43
C ASP A 178 -5.94 -0.52 31.55
N GLY A 179 -4.97 -1.34 31.19
CA GLY A 179 -4.07 -2.01 32.11
C GLY A 179 -3.18 -3.01 31.40
N CYS A 180 -2.04 -3.34 32.06
CA CYS A 180 -1.08 -4.32 31.53
C CYS A 180 -1.14 -5.67 32.28
N LYS A 181 -2.07 -5.84 33.21
CA LYS A 181 -2.22 -7.06 34.05
C LYS A 181 -3.66 -7.24 34.49
N ASP A 182 -4.10 -8.50 34.53
CA ASP A 182 -5.42 -8.89 35.06
C ASP A 182 -6.56 -8.07 34.43
N THR A 183 -6.49 -7.85 33.11
CA THR A 183 -7.49 -7.09 32.37
C THR A 183 -8.68 -7.98 31.98
N GLU A 184 -9.79 -7.35 31.60
CA GLU A 184 -11.01 -8.03 31.22
C GLU A 184 -11.49 -7.56 29.85
N VAL A 185 -12.18 -8.46 29.15
CA VAL A 185 -12.85 -8.18 27.87
C VAL A 185 -14.31 -8.61 27.95
N ASP A 186 -15.15 -7.98 27.14
CA ASP A 186 -16.52 -8.44 26.90
C ASP A 186 -16.49 -9.73 26.07
N GLU A 187 -16.41 -10.88 26.75
CA GLU A 187 -16.32 -12.21 26.11
C GLU A 187 -17.54 -12.49 25.26
N HIS A 188 -18.71 -12.03 25.67
CA HIS A 188 -19.92 -12.22 24.90
C HIS A 188 -19.83 -11.51 23.55
N TYR A 189 -19.33 -10.29 23.55
CA TYR A 189 -19.13 -9.53 22.32
C TYR A 189 -18.03 -10.12 21.43
N VAL A 190 -16.91 -10.58 22.01
CA VAL A 190 -15.87 -11.29 21.24
C VAL A 190 -16.46 -12.52 20.53
N ARG A 191 -17.18 -13.36 21.26
CA ARG A 191 -17.86 -14.56 20.70
C ARG A 191 -18.88 -14.21 19.62
N LEU A 192 -19.65 -13.15 19.83
CA LEU A 192 -20.62 -12.65 18.84
C LEU A 192 -19.93 -12.27 17.52
N LEU A 193 -18.81 -11.54 17.60
CA LEU A 193 -18.04 -11.12 16.41
C LEU A 193 -17.35 -12.30 15.73
N MET A 194 -16.75 -13.22 16.48
CA MET A 194 -16.14 -14.44 15.95
C MET A 194 -17.13 -15.31 15.18
N GLY A 195 -18.36 -15.45 15.71
CA GLY A 195 -19.40 -16.30 15.16
C GLY A 195 -20.12 -15.72 13.94
N GLN A 196 -19.87 -14.46 13.55
CA GLN A 196 -20.49 -13.87 12.36
C GLN A 196 -20.08 -14.64 11.11
N ARG A 197 -21.06 -15.13 10.34
CA ARG A 197 -20.84 -15.85 9.09
C ARG A 197 -21.83 -15.39 8.03
N ASN A 198 -21.29 -14.94 6.91
CA ASN A 198 -22.03 -14.75 5.67
C ASN A 198 -21.64 -15.89 4.72
N HIS A 199 -22.59 -16.44 3.98
CA HIS A 199 -22.34 -17.54 3.03
C HIS A 199 -22.11 -17.04 1.60
N GLU A 200 -21.96 -15.73 1.41
CA GLU A 200 -21.55 -15.18 0.13
C GLU A 200 -20.05 -15.41 -0.07
N ASP A 201 -19.69 -15.96 -1.22
CA ASP A 201 -18.28 -16.10 -1.58
C ASP A 201 -17.69 -14.73 -1.88
N VAL A 202 -16.63 -14.37 -1.16
CA VAL A 202 -15.87 -13.15 -1.39
C VAL A 202 -14.58 -13.51 -2.12
N PHE A 203 -14.32 -12.82 -3.23
CA PHE A 203 -13.03 -12.93 -3.91
C PHE A 203 -11.95 -12.29 -3.05
N LEU A 204 -10.89 -13.04 -2.80
CA LEU A 204 -9.68 -12.62 -2.10
C LEU A 204 -8.50 -12.75 -3.05
N LEU A 205 -7.85 -11.64 -3.38
CA LEU A 205 -6.66 -11.65 -4.23
C LEU A 205 -5.50 -12.32 -3.50
N ASP A 206 -4.99 -13.41 -4.07
CA ASP A 206 -3.73 -14.03 -3.62
C ASP A 206 -2.54 -13.19 -4.07
N TYR A 207 -2.16 -12.22 -3.25
CA TYR A 207 -1.07 -11.29 -3.54
C TYR A 207 0.27 -12.00 -3.79
N ALA A 208 0.59 -13.04 -3.03
CA ALA A 208 1.85 -13.77 -3.13
C ALA A 208 1.87 -14.68 -4.36
N GLY A 209 0.82 -15.44 -4.58
CA GLY A 209 0.70 -16.30 -5.76
C GLY A 209 0.68 -15.51 -7.06
N LEU A 210 -0.06 -14.38 -7.09
CA LEU A 210 -0.06 -13.50 -8.25
C LEU A 210 1.33 -12.91 -8.51
N LYS A 211 2.04 -12.47 -7.46
CA LYS A 211 3.41 -11.95 -7.60
C LYS A 211 4.35 -13.00 -8.19
N SER A 212 4.27 -14.25 -7.72
CA SER A 212 5.06 -15.36 -8.24
C SER A 212 4.73 -15.69 -9.71
N LYS A 213 3.42 -15.65 -10.07
CA LYS A 213 2.97 -15.82 -11.47
C LYS A 213 3.58 -14.72 -12.36
N VAL A 214 3.51 -13.46 -11.95
CA VAL A 214 4.06 -12.33 -12.69
C VAL A 214 5.59 -12.42 -12.84
N ASP A 215 6.31 -12.76 -11.77
CA ASP A 215 7.77 -12.89 -11.81
C ASP A 215 8.21 -13.97 -12.81
N ALA A 216 7.47 -15.07 -12.89
CA ALA A 216 7.74 -16.16 -13.81
C ALA A 216 7.66 -15.74 -15.28
N TRP A 217 6.86 -14.72 -15.64
CA TRP A 217 6.79 -14.22 -17.02
C TRP A 217 8.10 -13.59 -17.50
N PHE A 218 8.94 -13.12 -16.58
CA PHE A 218 10.20 -12.44 -16.87
C PHE A 218 11.42 -13.38 -16.79
N HIS A 219 11.23 -14.66 -16.59
CA HIS A 219 12.30 -15.63 -16.79
C HIS A 219 12.65 -15.70 -18.29
N LYS A 220 13.94 -15.83 -18.60
CA LYS A 220 14.46 -15.76 -19.98
C LYS A 220 13.68 -16.65 -20.95
N ASP A 221 13.42 -17.92 -20.57
CA ASP A 221 12.72 -18.88 -21.41
C ASP A 221 11.25 -18.51 -21.68
N ALA A 222 10.59 -17.85 -20.71
CA ALA A 222 9.23 -17.36 -20.87
C ALA A 222 9.18 -16.11 -21.75
N LEU A 223 10.15 -15.22 -21.60
CA LEU A 223 10.26 -13.98 -22.39
C LEU A 223 10.47 -14.23 -23.88
N THR A 224 11.23 -15.27 -24.28
CA THR A 224 11.47 -15.58 -25.69
C THR A 224 10.21 -15.87 -26.49
N ASN A 225 9.08 -16.20 -25.83
CA ASN A 225 7.79 -16.37 -26.50
C ASN A 225 7.12 -15.05 -26.89
N TYR A 226 7.56 -13.93 -26.28
CA TYR A 226 6.98 -12.60 -26.43
C TYR A 226 7.93 -11.61 -27.06
N LEU A 227 9.21 -11.75 -26.79
CA LEU A 227 10.31 -10.93 -27.30
C LEU A 227 11.18 -11.84 -28.15
N PRO A 228 10.89 -11.94 -29.46
CA PRO A 228 11.60 -12.86 -30.33
C PRO A 228 13.06 -12.47 -30.44
N ASN A 229 13.93 -13.46 -30.29
CA ASN A 229 15.36 -13.31 -30.43
C ASN A 229 15.83 -14.10 -31.67
N ASP A 230 16.20 -13.38 -32.69
CA ASP A 230 16.74 -13.95 -33.95
C ASP A 230 18.29 -14.09 -33.96
N GLY A 231 18.93 -13.90 -32.77
CA GLY A 231 20.37 -13.91 -32.60
C GLY A 231 21.04 -12.56 -32.87
N HIS A 232 20.28 -11.49 -33.00
CA HIS A 232 20.83 -10.14 -33.13
C HIS A 232 21.30 -9.59 -31.77
N SER A 233 22.54 -9.09 -31.72
CA SER A 233 23.18 -8.69 -30.44
C SER A 233 22.41 -7.63 -29.66
N THR A 234 21.72 -6.69 -30.31
CA THR A 234 20.86 -5.69 -29.62
C THR A 234 19.67 -6.34 -28.92
N LEU A 235 18.97 -7.27 -29.60
CA LEU A 235 17.82 -7.98 -29.05
C LEU A 235 18.24 -8.93 -27.93
N ASP A 236 19.40 -9.61 -28.08
CA ASP A 236 19.98 -10.39 -26.99
C ASP A 236 20.24 -9.57 -25.75
N THR A 237 20.82 -8.38 -25.89
CA THR A 237 21.11 -7.47 -24.78
C THR A 237 19.80 -6.96 -24.16
N ALA A 238 18.82 -6.59 -24.99
CA ALA A 238 17.49 -6.17 -24.51
C ALA A 238 16.79 -7.29 -23.71
N LEU A 239 16.83 -8.53 -24.21
CA LEU A 239 16.27 -9.70 -23.54
C LEU A 239 16.99 -9.99 -22.21
N GLN A 240 18.31 -9.90 -22.19
CA GLN A 240 19.09 -10.03 -20.94
C GLN A 240 18.72 -8.94 -19.92
N TRP A 241 18.58 -7.69 -20.36
CA TRP A 241 18.18 -6.58 -19.51
C TRP A 241 16.75 -6.74 -19.00
N MET A 242 15.81 -7.21 -19.84
CA MET A 242 14.45 -7.55 -19.42
C MET A 242 14.41 -8.70 -18.42
N SER A 243 15.22 -9.75 -18.59
CA SER A 243 15.27 -10.89 -17.65
C SER A 243 16.05 -10.60 -16.37
N ALA A 244 16.89 -9.56 -16.35
CA ALA A 244 17.64 -9.16 -15.17
C ALA A 244 16.72 -8.85 -13.98
N SER A 245 17.26 -8.98 -12.77
CA SER A 245 16.52 -8.80 -11.52
C SER A 245 15.77 -7.45 -11.46
N GLY A 246 14.62 -7.45 -10.81
CA GLY A 246 13.80 -6.27 -10.58
C GLY A 246 12.57 -6.63 -9.75
N LYS A 247 12.01 -5.66 -9.04
CA LYS A 247 10.84 -5.89 -8.18
C LYS A 247 9.56 -6.24 -8.95
N ARG A 248 9.50 -6.01 -10.26
CA ARG A 248 8.36 -6.29 -11.16
C ARG A 248 7.01 -5.80 -10.64
N TRP A 249 7.01 -4.73 -9.90
CA TRP A 249 5.79 -4.28 -9.27
C TRP A 249 4.84 -3.56 -10.24
N ARG A 250 5.34 -2.94 -11.34
CA ARG A 250 4.49 -2.34 -12.39
C ARG A 250 3.67 -3.39 -13.15
N PRO A 251 4.27 -4.44 -13.75
CA PRO A 251 3.50 -5.53 -14.34
C PRO A 251 2.60 -6.25 -13.32
N TYR A 252 3.03 -6.35 -12.05
CA TYR A 252 2.20 -6.85 -10.98
C TYR A 252 0.95 -5.99 -10.76
N LEU A 253 1.07 -4.65 -10.77
CA LEU A 253 -0.07 -3.74 -10.64
C LEU A 253 -1.08 -3.90 -11.79
N VAL A 254 -0.61 -4.07 -13.03
CA VAL A 254 -1.50 -4.34 -14.18
C VAL A 254 -2.36 -5.57 -13.89
N ALA A 255 -1.71 -6.69 -13.54
CA ALA A 255 -2.38 -7.95 -13.29
C ALA A 255 -3.28 -7.89 -12.06
N ALA A 256 -2.81 -7.28 -10.95
CA ALA A 256 -3.56 -7.18 -9.71
C ALA A 256 -4.80 -6.29 -9.84
N THR A 257 -4.70 -5.16 -10.56
CA THR A 257 -5.84 -4.29 -10.85
C THR A 257 -6.90 -5.03 -11.68
N TYR A 258 -6.46 -5.76 -12.71
CA TYR A 258 -7.37 -6.57 -13.51
C TYR A 258 -8.09 -7.64 -12.68
N CYS A 259 -7.35 -8.44 -11.90
CA CYS A 259 -7.92 -9.48 -11.05
C CYS A 259 -8.90 -8.91 -10.02
N ALA A 260 -8.54 -7.81 -9.36
CA ALA A 260 -9.40 -7.15 -8.38
C ALA A 260 -10.72 -6.68 -8.99
N LEU A 261 -10.68 -6.07 -10.18
CA LEU A 261 -11.87 -5.57 -10.89
C LEU A 261 -12.75 -6.71 -11.42
N ARG A 262 -12.14 -7.81 -11.85
CA ARG A 262 -12.88 -8.97 -12.38
C ARG A 262 -13.35 -9.93 -11.29
N SER A 263 -12.84 -9.78 -10.06
CA SER A 263 -13.04 -10.75 -8.97
C SER A 263 -12.68 -12.19 -9.41
N ASP A 264 -11.59 -12.31 -10.16
CA ASP A 264 -11.09 -13.55 -10.75
C ASP A 264 -9.57 -13.52 -10.85
N ASP A 265 -8.88 -14.62 -10.57
CA ASP A 265 -7.42 -14.74 -10.63
C ASP A 265 -6.90 -15.26 -12.00
N THR A 266 -7.79 -15.41 -12.97
CA THR A 266 -7.49 -15.84 -14.33
C THR A 266 -6.91 -14.68 -15.15
N ILE A 267 -5.65 -14.80 -15.55
CA ILE A 267 -4.96 -13.79 -16.35
C ILE A 267 -5.13 -14.11 -17.83
N THR A 268 -5.67 -13.16 -18.59
CA THR A 268 -5.77 -13.28 -20.05
C THR A 268 -4.44 -12.94 -20.72
N GLU A 269 -4.30 -13.38 -21.98
CA GLU A 269 -3.11 -13.06 -22.78
C GLU A 269 -2.96 -11.55 -23.04
N GLU A 270 -4.07 -10.83 -23.18
CA GLU A 270 -4.09 -9.37 -23.30
C GLU A 270 -3.48 -8.68 -22.07
N VAL A 271 -3.90 -9.08 -20.87
CA VAL A 271 -3.36 -8.56 -19.59
C VAL A 271 -1.87 -8.83 -19.47
N LYS A 272 -1.43 -10.04 -19.85
CA LYS A 272 -0.02 -10.41 -19.80
C LYS A 272 0.82 -9.57 -20.75
N ARG A 273 0.36 -9.36 -22.00
CA ARG A 273 1.03 -8.49 -22.97
C ARG A 273 1.07 -7.04 -22.50
N ALA A 274 -0.04 -6.51 -21.95
CA ALA A 274 -0.08 -5.17 -21.37
C ALA A 274 0.93 -5.01 -20.21
N ALA A 275 1.00 -5.98 -19.32
CA ALA A 275 1.93 -5.98 -18.19
C ALA A 275 3.40 -6.04 -18.66
N MET A 276 3.71 -6.88 -19.66
CA MET A 276 5.06 -6.97 -20.24
C MET A 276 5.45 -5.69 -20.97
N SER A 277 4.51 -5.07 -21.69
CA SER A 277 4.74 -3.79 -22.37
C SER A 277 5.14 -2.70 -21.38
N VAL A 278 4.39 -2.53 -20.28
CA VAL A 278 4.72 -1.55 -19.23
C VAL A 278 6.15 -1.77 -18.71
N GLU A 279 6.57 -3.01 -18.52
CA GLU A 279 7.94 -3.31 -18.09
C GLU A 279 8.98 -3.02 -19.18
N CYS A 280 8.67 -3.23 -20.47
CA CYS A 280 9.55 -2.84 -21.57
C CYS A 280 9.82 -1.34 -21.57
N PHE A 281 8.77 -0.51 -21.44
CA PHE A 281 8.91 0.94 -21.35
C PHE A 281 9.71 1.36 -20.11
N HIS A 282 9.45 0.73 -18.97
CA HIS A 282 10.21 1.01 -17.75
C HIS A 282 11.68 0.65 -17.89
N LYS A 283 11.99 -0.52 -18.47
CA LYS A 283 13.37 -0.95 -18.67
C LYS A 283 14.11 -0.08 -19.72
N ALA A 284 13.40 0.38 -20.73
CA ALA A 284 13.93 1.34 -21.71
C ALA A 284 14.28 2.67 -21.04
N SER A 285 13.36 3.24 -20.21
CA SER A 285 13.63 4.48 -19.49
C SER A 285 14.87 4.38 -18.61
N LEU A 286 15.05 3.26 -17.89
CA LEU A 286 16.23 3.05 -17.06
C LEU A 286 17.54 3.02 -17.86
N VAL A 287 17.53 2.45 -19.09
CA VAL A 287 18.71 2.45 -19.98
C VAL A 287 19.05 3.88 -20.43
N HIS A 288 18.02 4.68 -20.77
CA HIS A 288 18.23 6.07 -21.19
C HIS A 288 18.63 6.97 -20.03
N ASP A 289 18.03 6.80 -18.84
CA ASP A 289 18.39 7.54 -17.62
C ASP A 289 19.85 7.25 -17.23
N ASP A 290 20.28 5.97 -17.22
CA ASP A 290 21.67 5.59 -16.93
C ASP A 290 22.69 6.31 -17.84
N ILE A 291 22.34 6.57 -19.13
CA ILE A 291 23.18 7.32 -20.04
C ILE A 291 23.20 8.80 -19.69
N GLN A 292 22.02 9.38 -19.37
CA GLN A 292 21.87 10.80 -19.07
C GLN A 292 22.58 11.19 -17.76
N ASP A 293 22.52 10.29 -16.76
CA ASP A 293 23.13 10.47 -15.45
C ASP A 293 24.59 9.98 -15.39
N ASN A 294 25.06 9.31 -16.48
CA ASN A 294 26.37 8.66 -16.57
C ASN A 294 26.60 7.62 -15.47
N ASP A 295 25.56 6.92 -15.07
CA ASP A 295 25.59 5.89 -14.03
C ASP A 295 26.35 4.65 -14.50
N GLN A 296 27.40 4.26 -13.78
CA GLN A 296 28.22 3.10 -14.14
C GLN A 296 27.61 1.78 -13.67
N GLN A 297 26.77 1.81 -12.64
CA GLN A 297 26.16 0.63 -12.04
C GLN A 297 24.69 0.90 -11.65
N ARG A 298 23.86 -0.13 -11.79
CA ARG A 298 22.46 -0.16 -11.32
C ARG A 298 22.19 -1.47 -10.59
N ASN A 299 21.73 -1.39 -9.33
CA ASN A 299 21.48 -2.55 -8.47
C ASN A 299 22.69 -3.51 -8.38
N GLY A 300 23.91 -2.98 -8.31
CA GLY A 300 25.14 -3.74 -8.20
C GLY A 300 25.61 -4.40 -9.50
N MET A 301 24.96 -4.11 -10.63
CA MET A 301 25.36 -4.58 -11.96
C MET A 301 25.79 -3.40 -12.85
N PRO A 302 26.76 -3.59 -13.74
CA PRO A 302 27.10 -2.55 -14.70
C PRO A 302 25.91 -2.18 -15.58
N THR A 303 25.76 -0.89 -15.91
CA THR A 303 24.73 -0.40 -16.82
C THR A 303 25.02 -0.83 -18.27
N VAL A 304 23.98 -0.78 -19.14
CA VAL A 304 24.14 -1.18 -20.53
C VAL A 304 25.19 -0.33 -21.25
N HIS A 305 25.22 0.99 -21.00
CA HIS A 305 26.22 1.86 -21.63
C HIS A 305 27.64 1.66 -21.07
N ALA A 306 27.78 1.28 -19.80
CA ALA A 306 29.08 0.95 -19.23
C ALA A 306 29.67 -0.35 -19.82
N GLN A 307 28.81 -1.32 -20.18
CA GLN A 307 29.25 -2.60 -20.78
C GLN A 307 29.46 -2.52 -22.28
N HIS A 308 28.58 -1.84 -23.01
CA HIS A 308 28.52 -1.90 -24.48
C HIS A 308 28.74 -0.56 -25.17
N GLY A 309 28.86 0.52 -24.39
CA GLY A 309 28.97 1.90 -24.90
C GLY A 309 27.61 2.54 -25.21
N VAL A 310 27.60 3.88 -25.20
CA VAL A 310 26.41 4.71 -25.37
C VAL A 310 25.62 4.40 -26.66
N PRO A 311 26.25 4.24 -27.86
CA PRO A 311 25.47 3.98 -29.08
C PRO A 311 24.66 2.67 -29.04
N ILE A 312 25.21 1.63 -28.42
CA ILE A 312 24.51 0.34 -28.27
C ILE A 312 23.42 0.46 -27.23
N ALA A 313 23.69 1.16 -26.12
CA ALA A 313 22.68 1.34 -25.06
C ALA A 313 21.46 2.13 -25.58
N ILE A 314 21.64 3.19 -26.36
CA ILE A 314 20.52 3.90 -27.00
C ILE A 314 19.69 2.91 -27.86
N ASN A 315 20.37 2.14 -28.71
CA ASN A 315 19.67 1.18 -29.59
C ASN A 315 18.95 0.06 -28.81
N VAL A 316 19.47 -0.35 -27.66
CA VAL A 316 18.80 -1.33 -26.76
C VAL A 316 17.55 -0.70 -26.12
N GLY A 317 17.63 0.55 -25.68
CA GLY A 317 16.46 1.28 -25.15
C GLY A 317 15.37 1.42 -26.21
N ASP A 318 15.73 1.84 -27.42
CA ASP A 318 14.79 1.98 -28.54
C ASP A 318 14.18 0.63 -28.96
N ALA A 319 14.96 -0.46 -28.94
CA ALA A 319 14.45 -1.80 -29.21
C ALA A 319 13.40 -2.21 -28.16
N LEU A 320 13.65 -1.96 -26.86
CA LEU A 320 12.67 -2.22 -25.80
C LEU A 320 11.38 -1.43 -25.96
N LEU A 321 11.44 -0.16 -26.39
CA LEU A 321 10.25 0.62 -26.73
C LEU A 321 9.49 -0.02 -27.89
N GLY A 322 10.20 -0.43 -28.96
CA GLY A 322 9.62 -1.12 -30.10
C GLY A 322 8.89 -2.41 -29.70
N GLU A 323 9.53 -3.26 -28.90
CA GLU A 323 8.95 -4.50 -28.37
C GLU A 323 7.70 -4.20 -27.52
N GLY A 324 7.76 -3.17 -26.67
CA GLY A 324 6.61 -2.74 -25.86
C GLY A 324 5.41 -2.33 -26.72
N TYR A 325 5.62 -1.59 -27.81
CA TYR A 325 4.56 -1.24 -28.75
C TYR A 325 4.03 -2.46 -29.51
N GLN A 326 4.90 -3.37 -29.93
CA GLN A 326 4.51 -4.58 -30.64
C GLN A 326 3.59 -5.46 -29.77
N LEU A 327 3.96 -5.68 -28.50
CA LEU A 327 3.13 -6.42 -27.55
C LEU A 327 1.70 -5.86 -27.46
N LEU A 328 1.54 -4.54 -27.41
CA LEU A 328 0.21 -3.91 -27.36
C LEU A 328 -0.51 -3.96 -28.71
N ALA A 329 0.20 -3.79 -29.82
CA ALA A 329 -0.38 -3.88 -31.17
C ALA A 329 -0.99 -5.27 -31.44
N GLU A 330 -0.36 -6.33 -30.94
CA GLU A 330 -0.85 -7.70 -31.03
C GLU A 330 -2.15 -7.96 -30.23
N THR A 331 -2.47 -7.13 -29.25
CA THR A 331 -3.77 -7.20 -28.54
C THR A 331 -4.93 -6.69 -29.40
N GLY A 332 -4.65 -5.83 -30.38
CA GLY A 332 -5.66 -5.11 -31.16
C GLY A 332 -6.40 -4.02 -30.37
N ASN A 333 -6.04 -3.77 -29.12
CA ASN A 333 -6.70 -2.80 -28.24
C ASN A 333 -5.99 -1.43 -28.32
N VAL A 334 -6.57 -0.51 -29.09
CA VAL A 334 -6.02 0.84 -29.30
C VAL A 334 -5.98 1.66 -28.01
N GLN A 335 -6.85 1.38 -27.04
CA GLN A 335 -6.86 2.10 -25.75
C GLN A 335 -5.58 1.82 -24.94
N LEU A 336 -5.05 0.60 -24.98
CA LEU A 336 -3.79 0.25 -24.33
C LEU A 336 -2.62 1.03 -24.96
N ILE A 337 -2.59 1.12 -26.30
CA ILE A 337 -1.57 1.89 -27.02
C ILE A 337 -1.65 3.37 -26.63
N ARG A 338 -2.85 3.93 -26.58
CA ARG A 338 -3.05 5.34 -26.18
C ARG A 338 -2.55 5.57 -24.77
N ALA A 339 -2.92 4.72 -23.79
CA ALA A 339 -2.51 4.87 -22.40
C ALA A 339 -0.98 4.87 -22.24
N ILE A 340 -0.25 3.95 -22.89
CA ILE A 340 1.21 3.91 -22.80
C ILE A 340 1.88 5.10 -23.50
N THR A 341 1.34 5.56 -24.63
CA THR A 341 1.91 6.70 -25.37
C THR A 341 1.72 8.00 -24.60
N ASP A 342 0.55 8.22 -24.01
CA ASP A 342 0.28 9.41 -23.18
C ASP A 342 1.22 9.46 -21.96
N ALA A 343 1.39 8.32 -21.27
CA ALA A 343 2.31 8.20 -20.14
C ALA A 343 3.77 8.44 -20.58
N HIS A 344 4.20 7.84 -21.70
CA HIS A 344 5.57 8.02 -22.21
C HIS A 344 5.88 9.47 -22.57
N VAL A 345 4.96 10.16 -23.24
CA VAL A 345 5.12 11.60 -23.55
C VAL A 345 5.20 12.43 -22.27
N ALA A 346 4.37 12.15 -21.26
CA ALA A 346 4.43 12.85 -19.97
C ALA A 346 5.77 12.65 -19.26
N LEU A 347 6.28 11.40 -19.22
CA LEU A 347 7.59 11.07 -18.65
C LEU A 347 8.73 11.80 -19.38
N CYS A 348 8.72 11.83 -20.72
CA CYS A 348 9.71 12.58 -21.52
C CYS A 348 9.67 14.08 -21.23
N LYS A 349 8.47 14.65 -21.00
CA LYS A 349 8.32 16.05 -20.60
C LYS A 349 8.97 16.32 -19.25
N GLY A 350 8.69 15.49 -18.23
CA GLY A 350 9.25 15.64 -16.90
C GLY A 350 10.78 15.53 -16.92
N GLN A 351 11.32 14.53 -17.60
CA GLN A 351 12.76 14.34 -17.77
C GLN A 351 13.39 15.53 -18.51
N GLY A 352 12.75 16.03 -19.57
CA GLY A 352 13.24 17.20 -20.31
C GLY A 352 13.30 18.47 -19.46
N MET A 353 12.30 18.71 -18.61
CA MET A 353 12.30 19.85 -17.67
C MET A 353 13.48 19.78 -16.69
N GLU A 354 13.78 18.60 -16.14
CA GLU A 354 14.92 18.39 -15.23
C GLU A 354 16.25 18.60 -15.94
N LEU A 355 16.45 18.01 -17.11
CA LEU A 355 17.66 18.17 -17.91
C LEU A 355 17.92 19.64 -18.31
N GLU A 356 16.85 20.37 -18.66
CA GLU A 356 16.94 21.79 -18.97
C GLU A 356 17.32 22.63 -17.76
N ALA A 357 16.70 22.38 -16.62
CA ALA A 357 17.01 23.04 -15.35
C ALA A 357 18.45 22.77 -14.90
N SER A 358 18.92 21.52 -15.06
CA SER A 358 20.30 21.11 -14.78
C SER A 358 21.29 21.87 -15.67
N ARG A 359 21.05 21.93 -16.99
CA ARG A 359 21.89 22.64 -17.95
C ARG A 359 22.03 24.14 -17.63
N GLU A 360 20.91 24.75 -17.23
CA GLU A 360 20.85 26.19 -16.94
C GLU A 360 21.25 26.54 -15.49
N ARG A 361 21.45 25.53 -14.63
CA ARG A 361 21.73 25.70 -13.20
C ARG A 361 20.73 26.62 -12.51
N ARG A 362 19.42 26.40 -12.80
CA ARG A 362 18.34 27.24 -12.25
C ARG A 362 18.24 27.09 -10.74
N ILE A 363 17.89 28.19 -10.06
CA ILE A 363 17.34 28.11 -8.71
C ILE A 363 15.89 27.64 -8.86
N LEU A 364 15.57 26.52 -8.26
CA LEU A 364 14.27 25.87 -8.42
C LEU A 364 13.27 26.42 -7.40
N SER A 365 12.04 26.70 -7.86
CA SER A 365 10.91 26.90 -6.96
C SER A 365 10.27 25.55 -6.58
N MET A 366 9.55 25.50 -5.45
CA MET A 366 8.83 24.31 -5.05
C MET A 366 7.84 23.86 -6.13
N ASP A 367 7.08 24.79 -6.71
CA ASP A 367 6.10 24.47 -7.77
C ASP A 367 6.76 23.78 -8.97
N PHE A 368 7.95 24.24 -9.39
CA PHE A 368 8.67 23.60 -10.49
C PHE A 368 9.12 22.19 -10.14
N VAL A 369 9.61 21.96 -8.92
CA VAL A 369 10.03 20.62 -8.47
C VAL A 369 8.83 19.68 -8.42
N LEU A 370 7.71 20.13 -7.89
CA LEU A 370 6.48 19.34 -7.85
C LEU A 370 5.94 19.02 -9.25
N ASP A 371 6.02 19.95 -10.20
CA ASP A 371 5.64 19.71 -11.59
C ASP A 371 6.52 18.66 -12.27
N VAL A 372 7.83 18.66 -12.00
CA VAL A 372 8.73 17.60 -12.47
C VAL A 372 8.37 16.26 -11.83
N PHE A 373 8.17 16.20 -10.51
CA PHE A 373 7.76 14.98 -9.81
C PHE A 373 6.45 14.41 -10.36
N ARG A 374 5.46 15.28 -10.61
CA ARG A 374 4.19 14.91 -11.22
C ARG A 374 4.37 14.26 -12.60
N LEU A 375 5.21 14.82 -13.45
CA LEU A 375 5.41 14.33 -14.82
C LEU A 375 6.38 13.15 -14.91
N LYS A 376 7.36 13.06 -14.00
CA LYS A 376 8.40 12.03 -14.04
C LYS A 376 7.99 10.73 -13.33
N THR A 377 7.09 10.79 -12.35
CA THR A 377 6.77 9.63 -11.49
C THR A 377 5.32 9.16 -11.60
N ALA A 378 4.36 10.08 -11.52
CA ALA A 378 2.95 9.70 -11.50
C ALA A 378 2.49 8.89 -12.74
N PRO A 379 2.90 9.21 -13.99
CA PRO A 379 2.44 8.46 -15.16
C PRO A 379 2.84 6.99 -15.15
N ALA A 380 3.95 6.63 -14.50
CA ALA A 380 4.40 5.25 -14.39
C ALA A 380 3.51 4.40 -13.46
N PHE A 381 2.92 5.02 -12.43
CA PHE A 381 1.89 4.39 -11.58
C PHE A 381 0.56 4.32 -12.34
N GLU A 382 0.12 5.44 -12.86
CA GLU A 382 -1.17 5.60 -13.53
C GLU A 382 -1.31 4.61 -14.70
N VAL A 383 -0.32 4.52 -15.58
CA VAL A 383 -0.40 3.62 -16.74
C VAL A 383 -0.52 2.16 -16.32
N SER A 384 0.13 1.75 -15.22
CA SER A 384 0.03 0.38 -14.73
C SER A 384 -1.40 0.05 -14.27
N LEU A 385 -2.07 0.99 -13.60
CA LEU A 385 -3.46 0.86 -13.17
C LEU A 385 -4.43 0.92 -14.36
N LEU A 386 -4.21 1.87 -15.28
CA LEU A 386 -5.04 2.02 -16.49
C LEU A 386 -4.98 0.80 -17.40
N MET A 387 -3.82 0.15 -17.56
CA MET A 387 -3.70 -1.08 -18.34
C MET A 387 -4.59 -2.20 -17.77
N GLY A 388 -4.56 -2.39 -16.45
CA GLY A 388 -5.43 -3.36 -15.78
C GLY A 388 -6.92 -3.00 -15.91
N LEU A 389 -7.27 -1.73 -15.79
CA LEU A 389 -8.64 -1.22 -15.92
C LEU A 389 -9.18 -1.42 -17.34
N ILE A 390 -8.41 -1.03 -18.37
CA ILE A 390 -8.81 -1.17 -19.78
C ILE A 390 -9.07 -2.64 -20.10
N CYS A 391 -8.19 -3.55 -19.68
CA CYS A 391 -8.39 -4.97 -19.89
C CYS A 391 -9.62 -5.54 -19.11
N ALA A 392 -10.01 -4.90 -18.00
CA ALA A 392 -11.15 -5.33 -17.19
C ALA A 392 -12.52 -4.84 -17.71
N GLY A 393 -12.53 -3.90 -18.65
CA GLY A 393 -13.76 -3.38 -19.26
C GLY A 393 -13.87 -1.85 -19.27
N ASP A 394 -12.86 -1.18 -18.71
CA ASP A 394 -12.75 0.29 -18.64
C ASP A 394 -13.87 0.98 -17.83
N ASP A 395 -13.54 2.06 -17.15
CA ASP A 395 -14.47 2.86 -16.34
C ASP A 395 -13.91 4.27 -16.17
N GLU A 396 -14.67 5.27 -16.61
CA GLU A 396 -14.25 6.67 -16.62
C GLU A 396 -14.12 7.26 -15.20
N ASP A 397 -14.94 6.81 -14.25
CA ASP A 397 -14.85 7.26 -12.86
C ASP A 397 -13.59 6.72 -12.21
N LEU A 398 -13.27 5.44 -12.43
CA LEU A 398 -12.01 4.85 -11.97
C LEU A 398 -10.79 5.46 -12.65
N ARG A 399 -10.86 5.85 -13.93
CA ARG A 399 -9.78 6.60 -14.57
C ARG A 399 -9.46 7.88 -13.82
N ARG A 400 -10.48 8.65 -13.44
CA ARG A 400 -10.30 9.89 -12.65
C ARG A 400 -9.72 9.63 -11.26
N VAL A 401 -10.15 8.56 -10.62
CA VAL A 401 -9.57 8.12 -9.32
C VAL A 401 -8.11 7.75 -9.48
N PHE A 402 -7.77 6.94 -10.49
CA PHE A 402 -6.39 6.51 -10.73
C PHE A 402 -5.46 7.67 -11.07
N HIS A 403 -5.94 8.64 -11.83
CA HIS A 403 -5.19 9.86 -12.13
C HIS A 403 -4.82 10.61 -10.83
N ARG A 404 -5.82 10.98 -10.00
CA ARG A 404 -5.59 11.70 -8.74
C ARG A 404 -4.71 10.91 -7.78
N TYR A 405 -5.01 9.63 -7.63
CA TYR A 405 -4.23 8.74 -6.77
C TYR A 405 -2.77 8.66 -7.19
N SER A 406 -2.50 8.45 -8.49
CA SER A 406 -1.14 8.29 -9.01
C SER A 406 -0.36 9.59 -8.93
N GLU A 407 -1.00 10.73 -9.16
CA GLU A 407 -0.39 12.05 -9.02
C GLU A 407 0.05 12.28 -7.57
N ALA A 408 -0.86 12.14 -6.62
CA ALA A 408 -0.57 12.35 -5.21
C ALA A 408 0.47 11.34 -4.69
N LEU A 409 0.34 10.05 -5.04
CA LEU A 409 1.29 9.02 -4.63
C LEU A 409 2.68 9.26 -5.23
N GLY A 410 2.76 9.64 -6.51
CA GLY A 410 4.02 9.89 -7.20
C GLY A 410 4.79 11.06 -6.59
N ILE A 411 4.09 12.15 -6.26
CA ILE A 411 4.69 13.32 -5.58
C ILE A 411 5.13 12.93 -4.16
N ALA A 412 4.26 12.27 -3.37
CA ALA A 412 4.61 11.84 -2.02
C ALA A 412 5.84 10.93 -2.01
N TYR A 413 5.94 10.02 -2.99
CA TYR A 413 7.09 9.11 -3.14
C TYR A 413 8.39 9.90 -3.38
N GLN A 414 8.40 10.86 -4.30
CA GLN A 414 9.59 11.66 -4.61
C GLN A 414 10.01 12.56 -3.44
N LEU A 415 9.04 13.14 -2.71
CA LEU A 415 9.35 13.93 -1.52
C LEU A 415 9.97 13.06 -0.41
N GLN A 416 9.51 11.82 -0.23
CA GLN A 416 10.10 10.87 0.74
C GLN A 416 11.50 10.41 0.29
N ASP A 417 11.72 10.19 -1.01
CA ASP A 417 13.05 9.90 -1.56
C ASP A 417 14.02 11.03 -1.25
N ASP A 418 13.63 12.27 -1.56
CA ASP A 418 14.43 13.45 -1.32
C ASP A 418 14.78 13.63 0.18
N LEU A 419 13.80 13.39 1.08
CA LEU A 419 14.04 13.42 2.53
C LEU A 419 15.04 12.35 3.01
N SER A 420 15.04 11.18 2.37
CA SER A 420 15.89 10.05 2.73
C SER A 420 17.31 10.19 2.20
N ASP A 421 17.44 10.66 0.96
CA ASP A 421 18.69 10.63 0.21
C ASP A 421 19.47 11.97 0.26
N PHE A 422 18.85 13.04 0.77
CA PHE A 422 19.47 14.36 0.83
C PHE A 422 20.65 14.42 1.80
N HIS A 423 21.84 14.70 1.26
CA HIS A 423 23.08 14.97 1.99
C HIS A 423 23.49 16.44 1.82
N ALA A 424 23.73 17.14 2.93
CA ALA A 424 24.05 18.58 2.95
C ALA A 424 25.46 18.93 2.41
N GLU A 425 26.34 17.93 2.27
CA GLU A 425 27.74 18.10 1.84
C GLU A 425 27.89 17.59 0.41
N GLU A 426 27.51 18.36 -0.59
CA GLU A 426 27.78 18.02 -1.98
C GLU A 426 28.55 19.09 -2.74
N ASP A 427 29.33 18.61 -3.70
CA ASP A 427 30.33 19.27 -4.53
C ASP A 427 29.82 20.37 -5.48
N GLY A 428 28.63 20.92 -5.24
CA GLY A 428 28.02 21.97 -6.06
C GLY A 428 27.40 21.46 -7.37
N SER A 429 27.15 20.15 -7.49
CA SER A 429 26.39 19.56 -8.59
C SER A 429 24.93 20.03 -8.55
N PHE A 430 24.30 20.13 -9.71
CA PHE A 430 22.87 20.39 -9.79
C PHE A 430 22.11 19.14 -9.34
N GLU A 431 21.17 19.33 -8.45
CA GLU A 431 20.26 18.27 -8.00
C GLU A 431 18.83 18.83 -7.94
N LEU A 432 17.90 18.09 -8.54
CA LEU A 432 16.46 18.36 -8.40
C LEU A 432 16.03 17.94 -6.99
N SER A 433 15.86 18.91 -6.09
CA SER A 433 15.52 18.64 -4.69
C SER A 433 14.50 19.62 -4.14
N ALA A 434 13.42 19.07 -3.55
CA ALA A 434 12.41 19.84 -2.83
C ALA A 434 13.02 20.52 -1.59
N ILE A 435 13.99 19.87 -0.94
CA ILE A 435 14.71 20.46 0.20
C ILE A 435 15.51 21.68 -0.25
N LYS A 436 16.25 21.60 -1.38
CA LYS A 436 16.99 22.75 -1.94
C LYS A 436 16.03 23.88 -2.34
N ALA A 437 14.88 23.54 -2.96
CA ALA A 437 13.86 24.53 -3.31
C ALA A 437 13.27 25.22 -2.05
N ALA A 438 12.90 24.44 -1.04
CA ALA A 438 12.41 24.99 0.23
C ALA A 438 13.43 25.87 0.94
N MET A 439 14.72 25.50 0.89
CA MET A 439 15.81 26.32 1.43
C MET A 439 15.98 27.65 0.67
N ALA A 440 15.77 27.66 -0.64
CA ALA A 440 15.92 28.86 -1.47
C ALA A 440 14.84 29.93 -1.16
N GLU A 441 13.68 29.50 -0.66
CA GLU A 441 12.58 30.39 -0.23
C GLU A 441 12.79 31.00 1.15
N LEU A 442 13.77 30.54 1.92
CA LEU A 442 14.07 31.04 3.26
C LEU A 442 15.07 32.20 3.23
N PRO A 443 15.05 33.12 4.23
CA PRO A 443 15.98 34.24 4.30
C PRO A 443 17.46 33.82 4.23
N ALA A 444 18.24 34.48 3.40
CA ALA A 444 19.64 34.11 3.17
C ALA A 444 20.56 34.39 4.39
N ASP A 445 20.14 35.26 5.30
CA ASP A 445 20.83 35.59 6.55
C ASP A 445 20.59 34.61 7.69
N MET A 446 19.64 33.68 7.52
CA MET A 446 19.40 32.58 8.45
C MET A 446 20.52 31.54 8.38
N GLY A 447 20.92 30.97 9.52
CA GLY A 447 21.95 29.95 9.60
C GLY A 447 21.59 28.68 8.76
N LEU A 448 22.62 28.07 8.16
CA LEU A 448 22.43 26.92 7.26
C LEU A 448 21.68 25.75 7.93
N GLU A 449 22.05 25.40 9.17
CA GLU A 449 21.40 24.31 9.92
C GLU A 449 19.91 24.60 10.22
N GLU A 450 19.60 25.85 10.55
CA GLU A 450 18.23 26.27 10.80
C GLU A 450 17.39 26.25 9.52
N ARG A 451 17.94 26.75 8.41
CA ARG A 451 17.29 26.68 7.08
C ARG A 451 17.02 25.24 6.68
N LEU A 452 17.98 24.35 6.84
CA LEU A 452 17.84 22.93 6.52
C LEU A 452 16.77 22.27 7.38
N LYS A 453 16.73 22.54 8.68
CA LYS A 453 15.72 22.03 9.59
C LYS A 453 14.31 22.45 9.18
N ILE A 454 14.12 23.73 8.86
CA ILE A 454 12.82 24.27 8.43
C ILE A 454 12.42 23.68 7.06
N ALA A 455 13.36 23.59 6.13
CA ALA A 455 13.13 23.04 4.80
C ALA A 455 12.71 21.56 4.89
N ARG A 456 13.42 20.74 5.67
CA ARG A 456 13.05 19.32 5.90
C ARG A 456 11.64 19.19 6.50
N GLN A 457 11.31 20.03 7.48
CA GLN A 457 9.97 19.99 8.08
C GLN A 457 8.89 20.36 7.05
N ARG A 458 9.10 21.39 6.22
CA ARG A 458 8.16 21.78 5.16
C ARG A 458 7.98 20.68 4.12
N VAL A 459 9.05 20.01 3.71
CA VAL A 459 8.99 18.90 2.76
C VAL A 459 8.29 17.69 3.37
N GLN A 460 8.51 17.41 4.67
CA GLN A 460 7.81 16.35 5.38
C GLN A 460 6.29 16.63 5.48
N ASP A 461 5.92 17.86 5.87
CA ASP A 461 4.51 18.27 5.96
C ASP A 461 3.81 18.11 4.60
N LEU A 462 4.51 18.49 3.52
CA LEU A 462 4.02 18.36 2.14
C LEU A 462 3.89 16.87 1.71
N ALA A 463 4.87 16.05 2.05
CA ALA A 463 4.81 14.60 1.79
C ALA A 463 3.62 13.94 2.52
N ASP A 464 3.36 14.34 3.77
CA ASP A 464 2.22 13.87 4.57
C ASP A 464 0.88 14.36 3.99
N GLU A 465 0.84 15.57 3.41
CA GLU A 465 -0.33 16.11 2.72
C GLU A 465 -0.67 15.28 1.48
N TYR A 466 0.30 15.06 0.59
CA TYR A 466 0.10 14.25 -0.61
C TYR A 466 -0.20 12.77 -0.29
N HIS A 467 0.37 12.22 0.77
CA HIS A 467 0.00 10.89 1.26
C HIS A 467 -1.49 10.84 1.66
N ARG A 468 -1.97 11.82 2.42
CA ARG A 468 -3.40 11.91 2.79
C ARG A 468 -4.29 12.10 1.56
N GLU A 469 -3.88 12.91 0.58
CA GLU A 469 -4.61 13.11 -0.67
C GLU A 469 -4.71 11.81 -1.49
N ALA A 470 -3.60 11.05 -1.59
CA ALA A 470 -3.60 9.74 -2.25
C ALA A 470 -4.63 8.81 -1.62
N LEU A 471 -4.65 8.67 -0.29
CA LEU A 471 -5.63 7.82 0.40
C LEU A 471 -7.06 8.35 0.27
N ALA A 472 -7.28 9.68 0.35
CA ALA A 472 -8.59 10.29 0.20
C ALA A 472 -9.19 10.05 -1.20
N SER A 473 -8.36 10.04 -2.24
CA SER A 473 -8.82 9.72 -3.60
C SER A 473 -9.43 8.32 -3.73
N LEU A 474 -9.03 7.38 -2.86
CA LEU A 474 -9.50 6.00 -2.84
C LEU A 474 -10.86 5.82 -2.16
N GLU A 475 -11.37 6.81 -1.42
CA GLU A 475 -12.63 6.68 -0.68
C GLU A 475 -13.84 6.46 -1.61
N HIS A 476 -13.75 6.84 -2.86
CA HIS A 476 -14.81 6.64 -3.86
C HIS A 476 -14.81 5.24 -4.52
N ILE A 477 -13.79 4.41 -4.25
CA ILE A 477 -13.71 3.06 -4.82
C ILE A 477 -14.72 2.14 -4.15
N GLN A 478 -15.59 1.51 -4.95
CA GLN A 478 -16.60 0.58 -4.47
C GLN A 478 -16.13 -0.88 -4.44
N ASN A 479 -15.07 -1.21 -5.18
CA ASN A 479 -14.49 -2.55 -5.17
C ASN A 479 -13.50 -2.71 -4.01
N VAL A 480 -13.83 -3.59 -3.06
CA VAL A 480 -13.04 -3.82 -1.83
C VAL A 480 -11.62 -4.28 -2.15
N GLU A 481 -11.46 -5.24 -3.07
CA GLU A 481 -10.12 -5.79 -3.40
C GLU A 481 -9.23 -4.76 -4.12
N LEU A 482 -9.80 -3.96 -5.01
CA LEU A 482 -9.07 -2.86 -5.65
C LEU A 482 -8.64 -1.82 -4.60
N LYS A 483 -9.55 -1.44 -3.70
CA LYS A 483 -9.24 -0.48 -2.63
C LYS A 483 -8.16 -1.02 -1.70
N ARG A 484 -8.26 -2.28 -1.28
CA ARG A 484 -7.23 -2.99 -0.50
C ARG A 484 -5.88 -3.02 -1.21
N LEU A 485 -5.85 -3.34 -2.50
CA LEU A 485 -4.63 -3.34 -3.31
C LEU A 485 -3.95 -1.97 -3.24
N LEU A 486 -4.68 -0.88 -3.48
CA LEU A 486 -4.12 0.46 -3.54
C LEU A 486 -3.64 0.98 -2.17
N PHE A 487 -4.35 0.67 -1.08
CA PHE A 487 -3.86 0.94 0.28
C PHE A 487 -2.53 0.22 0.57
N ARG A 488 -2.43 -1.08 0.22
CA ARG A 488 -1.17 -1.86 0.37
C ARG A 488 -0.04 -1.29 -0.47
N VAL A 489 -0.33 -0.89 -1.70
CA VAL A 489 0.65 -0.25 -2.61
C VAL A 489 1.15 1.05 -1.99
N THR A 490 0.25 1.93 -1.55
CA THR A 490 0.61 3.19 -0.88
C THR A 490 1.53 2.95 0.32
N HIS A 491 1.11 2.05 1.21
CA HIS A 491 1.90 1.74 2.41
C HIS A 491 3.29 1.18 2.08
N LYS A 492 3.37 0.24 1.11
CA LYS A 492 4.64 -0.38 0.72
C LYS A 492 5.59 0.62 0.06
N ILE A 493 5.06 1.56 -0.71
CA ILE A 493 5.85 2.56 -1.42
C ILE A 493 6.36 3.63 -0.47
N LEU A 494 5.51 4.13 0.45
CA LEU A 494 5.86 5.26 1.31
C LEU A 494 6.51 4.86 2.65
N LYS A 495 6.28 3.64 3.16
CA LYS A 495 6.83 3.19 4.46
C LYS A 495 7.75 1.97 4.36
N GLY A 496 7.97 1.44 3.18
CA GLY A 496 8.81 0.24 2.94
C GLY A 496 10.29 0.54 2.70
N LYS A 497 10.75 1.73 3.11
CA LYS A 497 12.16 2.15 3.06
C LYS A 497 12.79 2.17 4.44
#